data_5119d0ea3cc541ce136fdf67cf5cc5df
#
_entry.id   5119d0ea3cc541ce136fdf67cf5cc5df
#
_cell.length_a   1.000
_cell.length_b   1.000
_cell.length_c   1.000
_cell.angle_alpha   90.00
_cell.angle_beta   90.00
_cell.angle_gamma   90.00
#
_symmetry.space_group_name_H-M   'P 1'
#
loop_
_entity.id
_entity.type
_entity.pdbx_description
1 polymer ?
#
loop_
_entity_poly.entity_id
_entity_poly.type
_entity_poly.pdbx_seq_one_letter_code
_entity_poly.pdbx_strand_id
1 'polypeptide(L)'
;MGAAAVTMIEDDKRIIVDTGHFGNRDALVSRMKELDISASDIDVVVLTHLNWDHCLNVDIFKDSEIMLGKDEYLYGTLSGTKDDQSESFKNYLSHRRLNLVEDGQVISEHVKILSSPGHTSGHISVAVKEPNKLTIIAGDSIPNLRSYRRGVPDLIFYNLERSKESIEKIKSMNPDVIIPGHDPPFNEKGYLETDDIDIILRNEYESNSVYIFKKTKAEKPVIYND
;
A
#
# COMPACT_ATOMS: atom_id res chain seq x y z
N MET A 1 12.39 9.42 -6.52
CA MET A 1 11.20 8.63 -6.18
C MET A 1 10.93 8.86 -4.71
N GLY A 2 9.72 9.28 -4.33
CA GLY A 2 9.31 9.41 -2.94
C GLY A 2 9.22 8.02 -2.30
N ALA A 3 9.25 7.94 -0.97
CA ALA A 3 8.97 6.69 -0.28
C ALA A 3 7.48 6.37 -0.39
N ALA A 4 7.16 5.12 -0.63
CA ALA A 4 5.78 4.66 -0.64
C ALA A 4 5.21 4.55 0.78
N ALA A 5 3.91 4.73 0.90
CA ALA A 5 3.19 4.46 2.14
C ALA A 5 3.27 2.97 2.49
N VAL A 6 3.55 2.68 3.75
CA VAL A 6 3.40 1.34 4.34
C VAL A 6 2.25 1.41 5.32
N THR A 7 1.22 0.58 5.12
CA THR A 7 0.01 0.64 5.94
C THR A 7 -0.18 -0.68 6.69
N MET A 8 -0.40 -0.59 8.00
CA MET A 8 -0.77 -1.75 8.80
C MET A 8 -2.26 -1.71 9.12
N ILE A 9 -2.92 -2.86 9.00
CA ILE A 9 -4.32 -3.08 9.35
C ILE A 9 -4.35 -4.12 10.46
N GLU A 10 -5.04 -3.80 11.55
CA GLU A 10 -5.38 -4.75 12.60
C GLU A 10 -6.86 -5.13 12.47
N ASP A 11 -7.11 -6.37 12.09
CA ASP A 11 -8.43 -7.00 12.01
C ASP A 11 -8.37 -8.35 12.71
N ASP A 12 -9.09 -9.37 12.30
CA ASP A 12 -8.87 -10.77 12.73
C ASP A 12 -7.50 -11.30 12.29
N LYS A 13 -6.87 -10.61 11.33
CA LYS A 13 -5.46 -10.76 10.93
C LYS A 13 -4.73 -9.44 11.02
N ARG A 14 -3.41 -9.52 11.25
CA ARG A 14 -2.51 -8.38 11.02
C ARG A 14 -1.99 -8.39 9.61
N ILE A 15 -2.28 -7.31 8.90
CA ILE A 15 -1.97 -7.18 7.48
C ILE A 15 -1.08 -5.97 7.29
N ILE A 16 0.00 -6.12 6.54
CA ILE A 16 0.79 -4.98 6.01
C ILE A 16 0.49 -4.85 4.52
N VAL A 17 0.18 -3.62 4.11
CA VAL A 17 0.05 -3.25 2.70
C VAL A 17 1.26 -2.44 2.30
N ASP A 18 2.00 -2.96 1.36
CA ASP A 18 3.33 -2.57 0.91
C ASP A 18 4.41 -2.63 2.01
N THR A 19 5.65 -2.59 1.62
CA THR A 19 6.78 -2.76 2.56
C THR A 19 7.83 -1.67 2.44
N GLY A 20 7.67 -0.77 1.48
CA GLY A 20 8.66 0.26 1.20
C GLY A 20 9.94 -0.27 0.55
N HIS A 21 10.97 0.55 0.53
CA HIS A 21 12.30 0.21 0.01
C HIS A 21 13.36 0.18 1.11
N PHE A 22 14.56 -0.23 0.77
CA PHE A 22 15.66 -0.37 1.73
C PHE A 22 15.99 0.92 2.51
N GLY A 23 15.79 2.08 1.92
CA GLY A 23 16.06 3.37 2.58
C GLY A 23 15.14 3.69 3.75
N ASN A 24 13.92 3.10 3.81
CA ASN A 24 13.00 3.28 4.93
C ASN A 24 12.89 2.04 5.85
N ARG A 25 13.74 1.04 5.64
CA ARG A 25 13.74 -0.23 6.40
C ARG A 25 13.85 -0.01 7.90
N ASP A 26 14.84 0.79 8.33
CA ASP A 26 15.08 1.05 9.75
C ASP A 26 13.91 1.81 10.39
N ALA A 27 13.29 2.72 9.65
CA ALA A 27 12.09 3.43 10.10
C ALA A 27 10.92 2.47 10.29
N LEU A 28 10.67 1.56 9.33
CA LEU A 28 9.64 0.54 9.43
C LEU A 28 9.85 -0.36 10.65
N VAL A 29 11.06 -0.92 10.80
CA VAL A 29 11.39 -1.81 11.92
C VAL A 29 11.30 -1.08 13.27
N SER A 30 11.81 0.15 13.35
CA SER A 30 11.71 0.96 14.58
C SER A 30 10.26 1.23 14.94
N ARG A 31 9.43 1.55 13.95
CA ARG A 31 8.02 1.84 14.22
C ARG A 31 7.25 0.60 14.67
N MET A 32 7.48 -0.53 14.05
CA MET A 32 6.89 -1.79 14.50
C MET A 32 7.29 -2.08 15.97
N LYS A 33 8.56 -1.87 16.32
CA LYS A 33 9.06 -2.05 17.68
C LYS A 33 8.41 -1.08 18.69
N GLU A 34 8.20 0.18 18.32
CA GLU A 34 7.49 1.16 19.16
C GLU A 34 6.06 0.75 19.47
N LEU A 35 5.44 0.00 18.58
CA LEU A 35 4.09 -0.54 18.71
C LEU A 35 4.06 -1.92 19.39
N ASP A 36 5.22 -2.43 19.83
CA ASP A 36 5.38 -3.78 20.37
C ASP A 36 4.92 -4.88 19.39
N ILE A 37 5.22 -4.68 18.09
CA ILE A 37 4.90 -5.59 17.02
C ILE A 37 6.18 -6.11 16.40
N SER A 38 6.29 -7.44 16.30
CA SER A 38 7.36 -8.10 15.57
C SER A 38 6.94 -8.46 14.14
N ALA A 39 7.91 -8.71 13.26
CA ALA A 39 7.59 -9.15 11.90
C ALA A 39 6.87 -10.51 11.85
N SER A 40 7.06 -11.36 12.87
CA SER A 40 6.37 -12.64 13.01
C SER A 40 4.90 -12.51 13.43
N ASP A 41 4.48 -11.33 13.90
CA ASP A 41 3.08 -11.06 14.25
C ASP A 41 2.24 -10.64 13.04
N ILE A 42 2.87 -10.52 11.86
CA ILE A 42 2.20 -10.16 10.62
C ILE A 42 1.78 -11.43 9.88
N ASP A 43 0.47 -11.60 9.74
CA ASP A 43 -0.13 -12.76 9.07
C ASP A 43 -0.02 -12.67 7.55
N VAL A 44 -0.25 -11.45 7.01
CA VAL A 44 -0.36 -11.21 5.57
C VAL A 44 0.41 -9.94 5.18
N VAL A 45 1.15 -10.03 4.09
CA VAL A 45 1.72 -8.88 3.38
C VAL A 45 1.02 -8.77 2.03
N VAL A 46 0.33 -7.68 1.78
CA VAL A 46 -0.24 -7.36 0.46
C VAL A 46 0.74 -6.43 -0.25
N LEU A 47 1.23 -6.83 -1.40
CA LEU A 47 1.99 -5.97 -2.29
C LEU A 47 1.01 -5.39 -3.32
N THR A 48 0.83 -4.07 -3.32
CA THR A 48 -0.05 -3.41 -4.29
C THR A 48 0.45 -3.63 -5.70
N HIS A 49 1.75 -3.57 -5.89
CA HIS A 49 2.48 -3.85 -7.12
C HIS A 49 3.98 -4.05 -6.82
N LEU A 50 4.78 -4.31 -7.85
CA LEU A 50 6.19 -4.67 -7.69
C LEU A 50 7.19 -3.54 -7.94
N ASN A 51 6.78 -2.27 -7.94
CA ASN A 51 7.76 -1.18 -7.92
C ASN A 51 8.60 -1.24 -6.63
N TRP A 52 9.86 -0.93 -6.74
CA TRP A 52 10.86 -1.17 -5.69
C TRP A 52 10.56 -0.44 -4.38
N ASP A 53 9.96 0.72 -4.46
CA ASP A 53 9.59 1.50 -3.28
C ASP A 53 8.36 0.95 -2.54
N HIS A 54 7.70 -0.06 -3.08
CA HIS A 54 6.57 -0.76 -2.46
C HIS A 54 6.94 -2.14 -1.90
N CYS A 55 7.92 -2.84 -2.47
CA CYS A 55 8.09 -4.28 -2.23
C CYS A 55 9.43 -4.72 -1.63
N LEU A 56 10.46 -3.86 -1.58
CA LEU A 56 11.82 -4.31 -1.29
C LEU A 56 12.09 -4.77 0.15
N ASN A 57 11.26 -4.40 1.13
CA ASN A 57 11.42 -4.89 2.50
C ASN A 57 10.56 -6.12 2.83
N VAL A 58 9.98 -6.77 1.83
CA VAL A 58 9.15 -7.97 2.04
C VAL A 58 9.91 -9.12 2.70
N ASP A 59 11.23 -9.13 2.61
CA ASP A 59 12.11 -10.12 3.26
C ASP A 59 12.10 -10.04 4.81
N ILE A 60 11.65 -8.93 5.39
CA ILE A 60 11.46 -8.79 6.83
C ILE A 60 10.38 -9.77 7.33
N PHE A 61 9.32 -9.97 6.57
CA PHE A 61 8.11 -10.69 6.93
C PHE A 61 8.19 -12.18 6.51
N LYS A 62 9.12 -12.93 7.11
CA LYS A 62 9.47 -14.29 6.64
C LYS A 62 8.34 -15.31 6.76
N ASP A 63 7.49 -15.16 7.76
CA ASP A 63 6.43 -16.12 8.10
C ASP A 63 5.08 -15.74 7.51
N SER A 64 4.95 -14.52 6.98
CA SER A 64 3.71 -14.00 6.42
C SER A 64 3.35 -14.65 5.08
N GLU A 65 2.06 -14.76 4.81
CA GLU A 65 1.55 -14.99 3.45
C GLU A 65 1.72 -13.71 2.63
N ILE A 66 2.25 -13.82 1.42
CA ILE A 66 2.42 -12.69 0.50
C ILE A 66 1.28 -12.74 -0.52
N MET A 67 0.48 -11.70 -0.59
CA MET A 67 -0.57 -11.53 -1.58
C MET A 67 -0.14 -10.52 -2.65
N LEU A 68 -0.29 -10.90 -3.91
CA LEU A 68 0.11 -10.12 -5.06
C LEU A 68 -0.91 -10.32 -6.19
N GLY A 69 -1.24 -9.27 -6.93
CA GLY A 69 -2.10 -9.37 -8.09
C GLY A 69 -1.54 -10.39 -9.10
N LYS A 70 -2.40 -11.29 -9.59
CA LYS A 70 -1.99 -12.33 -10.55
C LYS A 70 -1.36 -11.74 -11.81
N ASP A 71 -1.98 -10.69 -12.36
CA ASP A 71 -1.46 -10.04 -13.56
C ASP A 71 -0.16 -9.26 -13.28
N GLU A 72 0.03 -8.80 -12.03
CA GLU A 72 1.29 -8.17 -11.62
C GLU A 72 2.45 -9.17 -11.65
N TYR A 73 2.23 -10.36 -11.10
CA TYR A 73 3.22 -11.42 -11.16
C TYR A 73 3.54 -11.83 -12.60
N LEU A 74 2.51 -11.98 -13.44
CA LEU A 74 2.66 -12.35 -14.86
C LEU A 74 3.29 -11.23 -15.68
N TYR A 75 2.87 -9.98 -15.46
CA TYR A 75 3.36 -8.81 -16.18
C TYR A 75 4.88 -8.69 -16.08
N GLY A 76 5.40 -8.77 -14.90
CA GLY A 76 6.83 -8.73 -14.72
C GLY A 76 7.56 -9.95 -15.30
N THR A 77 6.90 -11.04 -15.71
CA THR A 77 7.54 -12.19 -16.44
C THR A 77 7.46 -12.06 -17.96
N LEU A 78 6.49 -11.29 -18.46
CA LEU A 78 6.27 -11.16 -19.91
C LEU A 78 7.03 -9.99 -20.52
N SER A 79 7.75 -9.23 -19.73
CA SER A 79 8.16 -7.90 -20.14
C SER A 79 9.50 -7.84 -20.87
N GLY A 80 9.76 -7.05 -21.66
CA GLY A 80 10.80 -6.19 -22.06
C GLY A 80 10.45 -4.75 -21.69
N THR A 81 9.71 -4.53 -20.60
CA THR A 81 9.35 -3.19 -20.12
C THR A 81 10.45 -2.61 -19.26
N LYS A 82 10.54 -1.28 -19.22
CA LYS A 82 11.57 -0.56 -18.45
C LYS A 82 11.46 -0.73 -16.92
N ASP A 83 10.34 -1.31 -16.47
CA ASP A 83 10.04 -1.58 -15.05
C ASP A 83 10.20 -3.06 -14.72
N ASP A 84 11.13 -3.71 -15.37
CA ASP A 84 11.37 -5.16 -15.25
C ASP A 84 11.87 -5.52 -13.86
N GLN A 85 10.97 -6.13 -13.07
CA GLN A 85 11.37 -6.77 -11.84
C GLN A 85 12.31 -7.91 -12.17
N SER A 86 13.47 -7.95 -11.52
CA SER A 86 14.44 -8.97 -11.81
C SER A 86 13.82 -10.35 -11.62
N GLU A 87 14.11 -11.27 -12.54
CA GLU A 87 13.80 -12.70 -12.43
C GLU A 87 14.16 -13.25 -11.03
N SER A 88 15.25 -12.73 -10.45
CA SER A 88 15.69 -13.08 -9.10
C SER A 88 14.68 -12.71 -8.01
N PHE A 89 14.02 -11.55 -8.12
CA PHE A 89 13.02 -11.13 -7.12
C PHE A 89 11.75 -11.98 -7.23
N LYS A 90 11.28 -12.28 -8.43
CA LYS A 90 10.15 -13.19 -8.63
C LYS A 90 10.46 -14.60 -8.19
N ASN A 91 11.66 -15.08 -8.47
CA ASN A 91 12.12 -16.35 -7.96
C ASN A 91 12.14 -16.36 -6.43
N TYR A 92 12.59 -15.26 -5.79
CA TYR A 92 12.48 -15.11 -4.34
C TYR A 92 11.02 -15.21 -3.86
N LEU A 93 10.10 -14.49 -4.48
CA LEU A 93 8.67 -14.53 -4.12
C LEU A 93 8.06 -15.93 -4.32
N SER A 94 8.44 -16.64 -5.38
CA SER A 94 7.93 -18.00 -5.66
C SER A 94 8.32 -19.03 -4.62
N HIS A 95 9.38 -18.79 -3.84
CA HIS A 95 9.81 -19.63 -2.72
C HIS A 95 9.18 -19.23 -1.37
N ARG A 96 8.29 -18.23 -1.38
CA ARG A 96 7.55 -17.78 -0.22
C ARG A 96 6.12 -18.33 -0.24
N ARG A 97 5.37 -18.11 0.80
CA ARG A 97 3.92 -18.39 0.82
C ARG A 97 3.19 -17.35 -0.04
N LEU A 98 3.40 -17.45 -1.36
CA LEU A 98 2.84 -16.52 -2.35
C LEU A 98 1.43 -16.94 -2.74
N ASN A 99 0.48 -16.02 -2.60
CA ASN A 99 -0.91 -16.15 -3.04
C ASN A 99 -1.18 -15.11 -4.13
N LEU A 100 -1.47 -15.57 -5.34
CA LEU A 100 -1.84 -14.71 -6.46
C LEU A 100 -3.33 -14.42 -6.39
N VAL A 101 -3.67 -13.15 -6.16
CA VAL A 101 -5.03 -12.72 -5.85
C VAL A 101 -5.73 -12.02 -7.03
N GLU A 102 -7.05 -12.03 -6.99
CA GLU A 102 -7.93 -11.39 -7.98
C GLU A 102 -8.90 -10.41 -7.29
N ASP A 103 -9.64 -9.63 -8.10
CA ASP A 103 -10.61 -8.65 -7.60
C ASP A 103 -11.67 -9.27 -6.69
N GLY A 104 -11.95 -8.61 -5.57
CA GLY A 104 -12.97 -9.04 -4.61
C GLY A 104 -12.53 -10.13 -3.63
N GLN A 105 -11.31 -10.66 -3.74
CA GLN A 105 -10.83 -11.67 -2.79
C GLN A 105 -10.79 -11.12 -1.36
N VAL A 106 -11.39 -11.86 -0.43
CA VAL A 106 -11.45 -11.53 1.00
C VAL A 106 -10.14 -11.97 1.67
N ILE A 107 -9.53 -11.07 2.43
CA ILE A 107 -8.31 -11.32 3.20
C ILE A 107 -8.66 -11.64 4.66
N SER A 108 -9.56 -10.84 5.24
CA SER A 108 -10.02 -10.92 6.63
C SER A 108 -11.47 -10.40 6.72
N GLU A 109 -12.06 -10.36 7.91
CA GLU A 109 -13.48 -10.03 8.11
C GLU A 109 -13.89 -8.73 7.38
N HIS A 110 -13.06 -7.70 7.47
CA HIS A 110 -13.36 -6.37 6.94
C HIS A 110 -12.50 -5.98 5.74
N VAL A 111 -11.58 -6.84 5.29
CA VAL A 111 -10.54 -6.48 4.33
C VAL A 111 -10.64 -7.31 3.05
N LYS A 112 -10.66 -6.64 1.92
CA LYS A 112 -10.68 -7.30 0.61
C LYS A 112 -9.82 -6.60 -0.45
N ILE A 113 -9.41 -7.36 -1.44
CA ILE A 113 -8.68 -6.89 -2.62
C ILE A 113 -9.62 -6.14 -3.57
N LEU A 114 -9.10 -5.06 -4.13
CA LEU A 114 -9.68 -4.35 -5.27
C LEU A 114 -8.67 -4.37 -6.42
N SER A 115 -9.04 -4.89 -7.58
CA SER A 115 -8.24 -4.72 -8.78
C SER A 115 -8.27 -3.24 -9.23
N SER A 116 -7.11 -2.64 -9.39
CA SER A 116 -6.92 -1.24 -9.78
C SER A 116 -5.79 -1.06 -10.79
N PRO A 117 -5.85 -1.79 -11.94
CA PRO A 117 -4.80 -1.79 -12.94
C PRO A 117 -4.68 -0.43 -13.63
N GLY A 118 -3.51 -0.18 -14.20
CA GLY A 118 -3.24 1.01 -15.00
C GLY A 118 -1.87 1.62 -14.75
N HIS A 119 -1.51 1.88 -13.49
CA HIS A 119 -0.13 2.21 -13.13
C HIS A 119 0.78 1.05 -13.53
N THR A 120 0.49 -0.15 -13.04
CA THR A 120 0.99 -1.42 -13.58
C THR A 120 -0.17 -2.29 -14.05
N SER A 121 0.09 -3.42 -14.73
CA SER A 121 -0.96 -4.26 -15.31
C SER A 121 -1.79 -5.00 -14.27
N GLY A 122 -1.19 -5.38 -13.18
CA GLY A 122 -1.82 -6.15 -12.12
C GLY A 122 -1.90 -5.43 -10.79
N HIS A 123 -1.79 -4.10 -10.80
CA HIS A 123 -1.91 -3.29 -9.60
C HIS A 123 -3.21 -3.59 -8.84
N ILE A 124 -3.10 -3.74 -7.53
CA ILE A 124 -4.22 -3.94 -6.62
C ILE A 124 -4.25 -2.86 -5.54
N SER A 125 -5.43 -2.53 -5.08
CA SER A 125 -5.69 -1.72 -3.89
C SER A 125 -6.34 -2.57 -2.82
N VAL A 126 -6.43 -2.08 -1.60
CA VAL A 126 -7.08 -2.78 -0.48
C VAL A 126 -8.24 -1.95 0.05
N ALA A 127 -9.42 -2.57 0.18
CA ALA A 127 -10.58 -1.96 0.80
C ALA A 127 -10.74 -2.50 2.22
N VAL A 128 -10.87 -1.60 3.18
CA VAL A 128 -11.22 -1.88 4.58
C VAL A 128 -12.61 -1.34 4.84
N LYS A 129 -13.58 -2.25 5.07
CA LYS A 129 -14.99 -1.89 5.26
C LYS A 129 -15.40 -2.11 6.71
N GLU A 130 -15.47 -1.05 7.47
CA GLU A 130 -16.07 -1.01 8.80
C GLU A 130 -17.57 -0.64 8.69
N PRO A 131 -18.40 -0.82 9.74
CA PRO A 131 -19.85 -0.58 9.65
C PRO A 131 -20.25 0.81 9.11
N ASN A 132 -19.47 1.84 9.42
CA ASN A 132 -19.76 3.23 9.05
C ASN A 132 -18.59 3.92 8.34
N LYS A 133 -17.58 3.18 7.88
CA LYS A 133 -16.39 3.77 7.28
C LYS A 133 -15.84 2.85 6.21
N LEU A 134 -15.54 3.41 5.05
CA LEU A 134 -14.81 2.77 3.98
C LEU A 134 -13.46 3.44 3.81
N THR A 135 -12.40 2.68 4.01
CA THR A 135 -11.04 3.13 3.75
C THR A 135 -10.48 2.38 2.56
N ILE A 136 -9.89 3.10 1.61
CA ILE A 136 -9.18 2.49 0.47
C ILE A 136 -7.69 2.81 0.59
N ILE A 137 -6.88 1.77 0.66
CA ILE A 137 -5.42 1.86 0.52
C ILE A 137 -5.13 1.68 -0.96
N ALA A 138 -4.85 2.79 -1.63
CA ALA A 138 -4.92 2.86 -3.08
C ALA A 138 -3.61 2.51 -3.78
N GLY A 139 -2.47 2.53 -3.07
CA GLY A 139 -1.15 2.45 -3.70
C GLY A 139 -1.02 3.47 -4.83
N ASP A 140 -0.32 3.11 -5.89
CA ASP A 140 -0.05 4.01 -7.01
C ASP A 140 -1.14 4.06 -8.08
N SER A 141 -2.25 3.35 -7.87
CA SER A 141 -3.50 3.68 -8.59
C SER A 141 -3.93 5.12 -8.29
N ILE A 142 -3.71 5.58 -7.05
CA ILE A 142 -3.89 6.98 -6.61
C ILE A 142 -2.65 7.38 -5.81
N PRO A 143 -1.57 7.84 -6.45
CA PRO A 143 -0.34 8.15 -5.74
C PRO A 143 -0.45 9.37 -4.81
N ASN A 144 -1.37 10.32 -5.07
CA ASN A 144 -1.55 11.53 -4.29
C ASN A 144 -2.92 12.20 -4.52
N LEU A 145 -3.26 13.18 -3.69
CA LEU A 145 -4.51 13.96 -3.79
C LEU A 145 -4.67 14.66 -5.15
N ARG A 146 -3.59 15.14 -5.74
CA ARG A 146 -3.63 15.79 -7.06
C ARG A 146 -4.08 14.81 -8.15
N SER A 147 -3.54 13.61 -8.16
CA SER A 147 -3.90 12.53 -9.08
C SER A 147 -5.38 12.12 -8.91
N TYR A 148 -5.84 11.99 -7.67
CA TYR A 148 -7.25 11.74 -7.37
C TYR A 148 -8.15 12.82 -7.97
N ARG A 149 -7.89 14.10 -7.69
CA ARG A 149 -8.68 15.23 -8.21
C ARG A 149 -8.67 15.30 -9.74
N ARG A 150 -7.53 15.05 -10.35
CA ARG A 150 -7.34 15.08 -11.80
C ARG A 150 -7.94 13.86 -12.51
N GLY A 151 -8.15 12.74 -11.78
CA GLY A 151 -8.59 11.46 -12.35
C GLY A 151 -7.52 10.75 -13.18
N VAL A 152 -6.24 11.10 -12.99
CA VAL A 152 -5.11 10.51 -13.72
C VAL A 152 -3.89 10.46 -12.79
N PRO A 153 -3.21 9.32 -12.64
CA PRO A 153 -1.97 9.22 -11.89
C PRO A 153 -0.83 10.05 -12.52
N ASP A 154 0.18 10.36 -11.72
CA ASP A 154 1.34 11.11 -12.20
C ASP A 154 2.28 10.25 -13.05
N LEU A 155 2.38 8.95 -12.75
CA LEU A 155 3.16 7.97 -13.49
C LEU A 155 2.29 6.80 -13.93
N ILE A 156 2.49 6.34 -15.16
CA ILE A 156 1.73 5.25 -15.76
C ILE A 156 2.73 4.40 -16.55
N PHE A 157 2.94 3.17 -16.13
CA PHE A 157 3.82 2.23 -16.80
C PHE A 157 3.08 1.29 -17.75
N TYR A 158 1.78 1.08 -17.52
CA TYR A 158 1.00 0.13 -18.30
C TYR A 158 -0.02 0.80 -19.22
N ASN A 159 -1.08 1.40 -18.68
CA ASN A 159 -2.20 1.86 -19.52
C ASN A 159 -2.96 3.04 -18.90
N LEU A 160 -3.04 4.15 -19.65
CA LEU A 160 -3.69 5.38 -19.21
C LEU A 160 -5.21 5.20 -18.97
N GLU A 161 -5.91 4.54 -19.88
CA GLU A 161 -7.38 4.40 -19.78
C GLU A 161 -7.75 3.49 -18.60
N ARG A 162 -7.00 2.40 -18.40
CA ARG A 162 -7.15 1.55 -17.21
C ARG A 162 -6.89 2.30 -15.91
N SER A 163 -5.90 3.20 -15.89
CA SER A 163 -5.63 4.05 -14.72
C SER A 163 -6.82 4.95 -14.39
N LYS A 164 -7.42 5.58 -15.39
CA LYS A 164 -8.63 6.40 -15.23
C LYS A 164 -9.81 5.57 -14.72
N GLU A 165 -10.06 4.41 -15.33
CA GLU A 165 -11.12 3.49 -14.91
C GLU A 165 -10.95 3.07 -13.44
N SER A 166 -9.73 2.77 -13.01
CA SER A 166 -9.42 2.39 -11.64
C SER A 166 -9.68 3.53 -10.65
N ILE A 167 -9.26 4.75 -10.98
CA ILE A 167 -9.57 5.92 -10.14
C ILE A 167 -11.07 6.17 -10.05
N GLU A 168 -11.81 6.12 -11.16
CA GLU A 168 -13.25 6.31 -11.16
C GLU A 168 -14.00 5.18 -10.42
N LYS A 169 -13.52 3.93 -10.53
CA LYS A 169 -14.02 2.80 -9.72
C LYS A 169 -13.89 3.11 -8.23
N ILE A 170 -12.71 3.55 -7.78
CA ILE A 170 -12.48 3.91 -6.37
C ILE A 170 -13.35 5.09 -5.94
N LYS A 171 -13.44 6.16 -6.74
CA LYS A 171 -14.29 7.31 -6.45
C LYS A 171 -15.77 6.93 -6.32
N SER A 172 -16.26 6.06 -7.21
CA SER A 172 -17.66 5.62 -7.19
C SER A 172 -18.06 4.84 -5.93
N MET A 173 -17.08 4.31 -5.20
CA MET A 173 -17.31 3.65 -3.91
C MET A 173 -17.54 4.64 -2.76
N ASN A 174 -17.34 5.94 -2.98
CA ASN A 174 -17.47 7.02 -1.99
C ASN A 174 -16.67 6.71 -0.69
N PRO A 175 -15.36 6.49 -0.77
CA PRO A 175 -14.57 6.17 0.42
C PRO A 175 -14.51 7.36 1.37
N ASP A 176 -14.60 7.08 2.68
CA ASP A 176 -14.42 8.07 3.73
C ASP A 176 -12.96 8.47 3.89
N VAL A 177 -12.04 7.54 3.57
CA VAL A 177 -10.60 7.75 3.63
C VAL A 177 -9.93 7.08 2.43
N ILE A 178 -8.99 7.79 1.82
CA ILE A 178 -8.05 7.25 0.84
C ILE A 178 -6.65 7.38 1.40
N ILE A 179 -5.92 6.27 1.41
CA ILE A 179 -4.49 6.22 1.69
C ILE A 179 -3.78 6.06 0.35
N PRO A 180 -3.15 7.12 -0.14
CA PRO A 180 -2.46 7.10 -1.43
C PRO A 180 -1.08 6.43 -1.32
N GLY A 181 -0.42 6.19 -2.47
CA GLY A 181 0.92 5.62 -2.50
C GLY A 181 1.99 6.55 -1.93
N HIS A 182 1.87 7.87 -2.14
CA HIS A 182 2.97 8.83 -1.88
C HIS A 182 2.54 10.15 -1.25
N ASP A 183 1.42 10.20 -0.54
CA ASP A 183 0.88 11.43 0.02
C ASP A 183 0.17 11.13 1.36
N PRO A 184 -0.07 12.12 2.23
CA PRO A 184 -0.90 11.93 3.41
C PRO A 184 -2.32 11.45 3.06
N PRO A 185 -2.98 10.70 3.95
CA PRO A 185 -4.36 10.30 3.77
C PRO A 185 -5.29 11.50 3.57
N PHE A 186 -6.30 11.29 2.75
CA PHE A 186 -7.25 12.34 2.38
C PHE A 186 -8.66 11.78 2.10
N ASN A 187 -9.60 12.67 1.91
CA ASN A 187 -10.93 12.42 1.36
C ASN A 187 -11.29 13.51 0.31
N GLU A 188 -12.52 13.55 -0.13
CA GLU A 188 -12.98 14.55 -1.10
C GLU A 188 -12.76 16.01 -0.65
N LYS A 189 -12.80 16.27 0.68
CA LYS A 189 -12.61 17.61 1.24
C LYS A 189 -11.15 18.05 1.27
N GLY A 190 -10.22 17.11 1.29
CA GLY A 190 -8.77 17.37 1.33
C GLY A 190 -8.03 16.42 2.27
N TYR A 191 -6.84 16.81 2.69
CA TYR A 191 -6.05 16.02 3.64
C TYR A 191 -6.77 15.91 4.98
N LEU A 192 -6.66 14.74 5.60
CA LEU A 192 -7.22 14.48 6.92
C LEU A 192 -6.30 15.03 8.00
N GLU A 193 -6.88 15.63 9.03
CA GLU A 193 -6.18 15.89 10.29
C GLU A 193 -6.00 14.55 11.02
N THR A 194 -4.80 14.30 11.55
CA THR A 194 -4.31 12.96 11.85
C THR A 194 -4.46 12.55 13.32
N ASP A 195 -5.62 12.73 13.92
CA ASP A 195 -5.85 12.24 15.30
C ASP A 195 -5.96 10.70 15.41
N ASP A 196 -6.22 10.02 14.29
CA ASP A 196 -6.41 8.56 14.20
C ASP A 196 -5.38 7.84 13.30
N ILE A 197 -4.35 8.53 12.83
CA ILE A 197 -3.37 7.99 11.90
C ILE A 197 -1.98 8.38 12.36
N ASP A 198 -1.15 7.40 12.69
CA ASP A 198 0.26 7.65 12.95
C ASP A 198 1.00 7.90 11.63
N ILE A 199 1.42 9.15 11.41
CA ILE A 199 2.25 9.53 10.29
C ILE A 199 3.64 9.84 10.84
N ILE A 200 4.64 9.07 10.42
CA ILE A 200 6.04 9.42 10.69
C ILE A 200 6.60 10.08 9.43
N LEU A 201 6.78 11.39 9.52
CA LEU A 201 7.53 12.15 8.54
C LEU A 201 8.96 12.29 9.08
N ARG A 202 9.94 11.67 8.46
CA ARG A 202 11.35 12.02 8.69
C ARG A 202 11.81 12.92 7.56
N ASN A 203 12.03 14.18 7.91
CA ASN A 203 12.65 15.18 7.05
C ASN A 203 14.16 15.06 7.17
N GLU A 204 14.82 14.26 6.32
CA GLU A 204 16.22 14.57 5.98
C GLU A 204 16.57 14.34 4.51
N TYR A 205 15.84 13.58 3.79
CA TYR A 205 15.84 13.49 2.31
C TYR A 205 14.55 12.79 1.87
N GLU A 206 13.56 13.59 1.46
CA GLU A 206 12.30 13.20 0.78
C GLU A 206 11.45 12.11 1.47
N SER A 207 10.48 12.57 2.23
CA SER A 207 9.24 11.92 2.72
C SER A 207 9.20 10.38 2.75
N ASN A 208 9.72 9.80 3.82
CA ASN A 208 9.35 8.45 4.20
C ASN A 208 8.06 8.52 5.03
N SER A 209 6.93 8.15 4.47
CA SER A 209 5.65 8.11 5.18
C SER A 209 5.30 6.66 5.51
N VAL A 210 5.20 6.34 6.79
CA VAL A 210 4.65 5.07 7.28
C VAL A 210 3.29 5.38 7.89
N TYR A 211 2.23 4.79 7.36
CA TYR A 211 0.87 4.98 7.84
C TYR A 211 0.44 3.74 8.60
N ILE A 212 -0.02 3.91 9.82
CA ILE A 212 -0.50 2.81 10.66
C ILE A 212 -1.91 3.15 11.11
N PHE A 213 -2.87 2.29 10.75
CA PHE A 213 -4.22 2.33 11.29
C PHE A 213 -4.28 1.57 12.61
N LYS A 214 -4.70 2.24 13.67
CA LYS A 214 -5.02 1.60 14.93
C LYS A 214 -6.52 1.68 15.20
N LYS A 215 -7.13 0.55 15.50
CA LYS A 215 -8.54 0.45 15.88
C LYS A 215 -8.84 0.97 17.31
N THR A 216 -7.84 1.42 18.08
CA THR A 216 -8.03 1.85 19.48
C THR A 216 -7.31 3.16 19.78
N LYS A 217 -8.09 4.08 20.40
CA LYS A 217 -7.74 5.37 21.03
C LYS A 217 -6.31 5.85 20.85
N ALA A 218 -6.18 6.84 19.97
CA ALA A 218 -4.95 7.55 19.68
C ALA A 218 -4.34 8.21 20.92
N GLU A 219 -3.06 7.94 21.15
CA GLU A 219 -2.18 8.90 21.81
C GLU A 219 -1.70 9.88 20.74
N LYS A 220 -1.64 11.16 21.08
CA LYS A 220 -1.36 12.24 20.15
C LYS A 220 -0.05 12.01 19.37
N PRO A 221 -0.03 12.28 18.06
CA PRO A 221 1.19 12.18 17.27
C PRO A 221 2.26 13.14 17.79
N VAL A 222 3.49 12.66 17.90
CA VAL A 222 4.64 13.51 18.20
C VAL A 222 5.09 14.12 16.87
N ILE A 223 4.73 15.37 16.65
CA ILE A 223 5.26 16.16 15.53
C ILE A 223 6.63 16.68 15.98
N TYR A 224 7.69 16.18 15.37
CA TYR A 224 9.01 16.79 15.50
C TYR A 224 9.10 17.90 14.46
N ASN A 225 8.92 19.13 14.90
CA ASN A 225 9.32 20.32 14.16
C ASN A 225 10.78 20.61 14.55
N ASP A 226 11.68 20.51 13.62
CA ASP A 226 12.96 21.22 13.63
C ASP A 226 12.97 22.28 12.54
#